data_97892362a95db0f26f75f76039d6c3ad
#
_entry.id   97892362a95db0f26f75f76039d6c3ad
#
_cell.length_a   1.000
_cell.length_b   1.000
_cell.length_c   1.000
_cell.angle_alpha   90.00
_cell.angle_beta   90.00
_cell.angle_gamma   90.00
#
_symmetry.space_group_name_H-M   'P 1'
#
loop_
_entity.id
_entity.type
_entity.pdbx_description
1 polymer ?
#
loop_
_entity_poly.entity_id
_entity_poly.type
_entity_poly.pdbx_seq_one_letter_code
_entity_poly.pdbx_strand_id
1 'polypeptide(L)'
;MRPDPAVAKNSLETLQGQPCIRLSTAQGDTALVALHGAQVLSWVAGGRERLYLSPKAVFDGRSAIRGGIPLCFPQFNQRGPLPKHGFARNLGWRPAPASKEGDRQSSVCLELTDSDTTLAWWPARFAAQLTVVLGAGSLRVQLVVHNTGNTDDGAWDFTTALHTYLRVEDVGRARLGGLDGCARWDALADARGVQQGPVMFSGEYDRVFSAPAGAIHLHDGALGLQITQSASLSNTVVWNPGGALCARLADLPPDGYRSMLCVEAAQIDRPTTLAPGQQWQGWQELRVLPAR
;
A
#
# COMPACT_ATOMS: atom_id res chain seq x y z
N MET A 1 -4.94 -38.48 -18.51
CA MET A 1 -5.08 -37.93 -17.15
C MET A 1 -4.72 -36.45 -17.24
N ARG A 2 -5.67 -35.52 -17.20
CA ARG A 2 -5.36 -34.09 -17.15
C ARG A 2 -4.79 -33.79 -15.77
N PRO A 3 -3.69 -33.05 -15.63
CA PRO A 3 -3.23 -32.66 -14.32
C PRO A 3 -4.34 -31.86 -13.64
N ASP A 4 -4.57 -32.15 -12.36
CA ASP A 4 -5.48 -31.45 -11.48
C ASP A 4 -5.15 -29.95 -11.52
N PRO A 5 -6.12 -29.03 -11.65
CA PRO A 5 -5.82 -27.62 -11.65
C PRO A 5 -5.14 -27.29 -10.32
N ALA A 6 -3.93 -26.75 -10.39
CA ALA A 6 -3.15 -26.37 -9.22
C ALA A 6 -3.99 -25.45 -8.33
N VAL A 7 -4.35 -25.94 -7.15
CA VAL A 7 -5.11 -25.20 -6.15
C VAL A 7 -4.24 -24.05 -5.65
N ALA A 8 -4.81 -22.86 -5.55
CA ALA A 8 -4.16 -21.71 -4.91
C ALA A 8 -3.66 -22.13 -3.51
N LYS A 9 -2.37 -21.92 -3.22
CA LYS A 9 -1.74 -22.38 -1.97
C LYS A 9 -1.04 -21.23 -1.27
N ASN A 10 -1.31 -21.12 0.04
CA ASN A 10 -0.52 -20.25 0.92
C ASN A 10 0.58 -21.09 1.57
N SER A 11 1.80 -20.56 1.64
CA SER A 11 2.93 -21.18 2.34
C SER A 11 3.61 -20.17 3.26
N LEU A 12 4.10 -20.67 4.40
CA LEU A 12 4.95 -19.87 5.29
C LEU A 12 6.37 -19.87 4.73
N GLU A 13 6.97 -18.70 4.66
CA GLU A 13 8.33 -18.47 4.20
C GLU A 13 9.05 -17.47 5.11
N THR A 14 10.34 -17.32 4.88
CA THR A 14 11.15 -16.33 5.58
C THR A 14 11.94 -15.51 4.56
N LEU A 15 11.82 -14.18 4.64
CA LEU A 15 12.65 -13.25 3.87
C LEU A 15 13.53 -12.44 4.82
N GLN A 16 14.85 -12.60 4.73
CA GLN A 16 15.84 -11.90 5.57
C GLN A 16 15.50 -11.97 7.08
N GLY A 17 15.09 -13.17 7.55
CA GLY A 17 14.71 -13.39 8.95
C GLY A 17 13.28 -13.00 9.33
N GLN A 18 12.53 -12.36 8.45
CA GLN A 18 11.14 -11.99 8.72
C GLN A 18 10.17 -13.08 8.24
N PRO A 19 9.23 -13.53 9.08
CA PRO A 19 8.19 -14.48 8.68
C PRO A 19 7.23 -13.83 7.68
N CYS A 20 6.97 -14.56 6.59
CA CYS A 20 6.12 -14.13 5.50
C CYS A 20 5.13 -15.22 5.11
N ILE A 21 4.04 -14.82 4.46
CA ILE A 21 3.10 -15.73 3.81
C ILE A 21 3.20 -15.49 2.31
N ARG A 22 3.49 -16.57 1.56
CA ARG A 22 3.44 -16.55 0.09
C ARG A 22 2.05 -16.96 -0.36
N LEU A 23 1.48 -16.14 -1.23
CA LEU A 23 0.28 -16.44 -2.01
C LEU A 23 0.71 -16.86 -3.42
N SER A 24 -0.02 -17.82 -4.02
CA SER A 24 0.25 -18.25 -5.40
C SER A 24 -1.06 -18.54 -6.12
N THR A 25 -1.11 -18.20 -7.41
CA THR A 25 -2.20 -18.56 -8.32
C THR A 25 -1.84 -19.78 -9.17
N ALA A 26 -2.84 -20.44 -9.73
CA ALA A 26 -2.63 -21.53 -10.69
C ALA A 26 -1.87 -21.09 -11.96
N GLN A 27 -1.89 -19.80 -12.29
CA GLN A 27 -1.19 -19.20 -13.44
C GLN A 27 0.28 -18.85 -13.14
N GLY A 28 0.76 -19.07 -11.91
CA GLY A 28 2.14 -18.80 -11.50
C GLY A 28 2.41 -17.40 -10.98
N ASP A 29 1.38 -16.56 -10.85
CA ASP A 29 1.53 -15.28 -10.17
C ASP A 29 1.71 -15.51 -8.66
N THR A 30 2.52 -14.67 -8.02
CA THR A 30 2.81 -14.80 -6.58
C THR A 30 2.79 -13.45 -5.89
N ALA A 31 2.44 -13.44 -4.60
CA ALA A 31 2.66 -12.31 -3.71
C ALA A 31 3.29 -12.78 -2.40
N LEU A 32 4.13 -11.96 -1.80
CA LEU A 32 4.78 -12.22 -0.52
C LEU A 32 4.34 -11.17 0.48
N VAL A 33 3.76 -11.60 1.60
CA VAL A 33 3.22 -10.73 2.64
C VAL A 33 3.95 -11.00 3.96
N ALA A 34 4.67 -10.00 4.48
CA ALA A 34 5.33 -10.09 5.77
C ALA A 34 4.32 -9.98 6.92
N LEU A 35 4.54 -10.73 8.00
CA LEU A 35 3.75 -10.54 9.24
C LEU A 35 4.11 -9.21 9.92
N HIS A 36 5.32 -8.69 9.71
CA HIS A 36 5.72 -7.36 10.15
C HIS A 36 5.03 -6.31 9.27
N GLY A 37 4.21 -5.47 9.89
CA GLY A 37 3.44 -4.42 9.21
C GLY A 37 2.30 -4.91 8.31
N ALA A 38 2.00 -6.21 8.26
CA ALA A 38 1.12 -6.84 7.27
C ALA A 38 1.48 -6.42 5.83
N GLN A 39 2.77 -6.19 5.59
CA GLN A 39 3.27 -5.51 4.40
C GLN A 39 3.41 -6.46 3.22
N VAL A 40 2.80 -6.14 2.09
CA VAL A 40 3.09 -6.82 0.83
C VAL A 40 4.49 -6.41 0.37
N LEU A 41 5.43 -7.36 0.28
CA LEU A 41 6.82 -7.11 -0.09
C LEU A 41 7.10 -7.32 -1.57
N SER A 42 6.35 -8.22 -2.21
CA SER A 42 6.55 -8.61 -3.61
C SER A 42 5.21 -8.97 -4.24
N TRP A 43 5.06 -8.65 -5.51
CA TRP A 43 3.99 -9.13 -6.37
C TRP A 43 4.55 -9.42 -7.76
N VAL A 44 4.68 -10.70 -8.09
CA VAL A 44 5.11 -11.17 -9.40
C VAL A 44 3.88 -11.54 -10.21
N ALA A 45 3.67 -10.87 -11.34
CA ALA A 45 2.59 -11.15 -12.27
C ALA A 45 3.11 -11.20 -13.71
N GLY A 46 2.76 -12.29 -14.43
CA GLY A 46 3.28 -12.54 -15.76
C GLY A 46 4.82 -12.68 -15.77
N GLY A 47 5.39 -13.29 -14.74
CA GLY A 47 6.84 -13.51 -14.59
C GLY A 47 7.67 -12.25 -14.28
N ARG A 48 7.02 -11.12 -13.94
CA ARG A 48 7.71 -9.84 -13.63
C ARG A 48 7.30 -9.32 -12.26
N GLU A 49 8.30 -8.85 -11.48
CA GLU A 49 8.06 -8.13 -10.23
C GLU A 49 7.42 -6.76 -10.52
N ARG A 50 6.31 -6.46 -9.86
CA ARG A 50 5.52 -5.24 -10.06
C ARG A 50 5.69 -4.22 -8.94
N LEU A 51 6.15 -4.67 -7.78
CA LEU A 51 6.45 -3.78 -6.65
C LEU A 51 7.95 -3.52 -6.57
N TYR A 52 8.30 -2.35 -6.08
CA TYR A 52 9.67 -2.03 -5.76
C TYR A 52 9.93 -2.35 -4.29
N LEU A 53 10.90 -3.20 -4.02
CA LEU A 53 11.46 -3.43 -2.69
C LEU A 53 12.91 -2.94 -2.71
N SER A 54 13.27 -2.07 -1.78
CA SER A 54 14.62 -1.54 -1.74
C SER A 54 15.64 -2.65 -1.41
N PRO A 55 16.74 -2.77 -2.17
CA PRO A 55 17.81 -3.70 -1.80
C PRO A 55 18.55 -3.29 -0.51
N LYS A 56 18.32 -2.08 -0.02
CA LYS A 56 18.80 -1.57 1.28
C LYS A 56 17.72 -1.54 2.36
N ALA A 57 16.56 -2.15 2.11
CA ALA A 57 15.50 -2.23 3.12
C ALA A 57 16.00 -2.93 4.39
N VAL A 58 15.60 -2.40 5.55
CA VAL A 58 15.98 -2.94 6.85
C VAL A 58 14.93 -3.95 7.31
N PHE A 59 15.37 -5.15 7.71
CA PHE A 59 14.51 -6.25 8.16
C PHE A 59 14.79 -6.60 9.63
N ASP A 60 14.73 -5.60 10.52
CA ASP A 60 15.03 -5.74 11.95
C ASP A 60 13.81 -6.08 12.81
N GLY A 61 12.62 -6.20 12.21
CA GLY A 61 11.35 -6.44 12.91
C GLY A 61 10.85 -5.25 13.74
N ARG A 62 11.43 -4.07 13.54
CA ARG A 62 11.10 -2.83 14.26
C ARG A 62 10.87 -1.66 13.32
N SER A 63 11.74 -1.52 12.33
CA SER A 63 11.67 -0.47 11.32
C SER A 63 10.65 -0.81 10.23
N ALA A 64 10.07 0.21 9.59
CA ALA A 64 9.28 0.01 8.40
C ALA A 64 10.18 -0.47 7.25
N ILE A 65 9.78 -1.52 6.54
CA ILE A 65 10.51 -2.05 5.39
C ILE A 65 10.30 -1.12 4.19
N ARG A 66 11.39 -0.63 3.58
CA ARG A 66 11.32 0.29 2.43
C ARG A 66 10.91 -0.42 1.15
N GLY A 67 9.73 -0.10 0.62
CA GLY A 67 9.19 -0.69 -0.61
C GLY A 67 7.93 -1.53 -0.38
N GLY A 68 7.46 -2.23 -1.39
CA GLY A 68 6.23 -2.99 -1.31
C GLY A 68 5.00 -2.11 -1.09
N ILE A 69 4.12 -2.50 -0.16
CA ILE A 69 2.92 -1.74 0.22
C ILE A 69 2.87 -1.58 1.74
N PRO A 70 3.63 -0.65 2.34
CA PRO A 70 3.53 -0.34 3.76
C PRO A 70 2.18 0.31 4.08
N LEU A 71 1.62 -0.02 5.24
CA LEU A 71 0.40 0.61 5.74
C LEU A 71 0.75 1.83 6.59
N CYS A 72 0.24 3.00 6.23
CA CYS A 72 0.22 4.18 7.09
C CYS A 72 -1.06 4.16 7.93
N PHE A 73 -0.96 3.95 9.25
CA PHE A 73 -2.10 3.93 10.18
C PHE A 73 -1.59 4.04 11.63
N PRO A 74 -2.29 4.74 12.53
CA PRO A 74 -3.52 5.52 12.33
C PRO A 74 -3.29 6.96 11.89
N GLN A 75 -2.06 7.30 11.46
CA GLN A 75 -1.68 8.63 11.01
C GLN A 75 -0.93 8.55 9.67
N PHE A 76 -1.19 9.50 8.77
CA PHE A 76 -0.39 9.70 7.57
C PHE A 76 0.66 10.79 7.78
N ASN A 77 1.89 10.53 7.36
CA ASN A 77 3.02 11.45 7.46
C ASN A 77 3.18 11.99 8.91
N GLN A 78 3.55 13.25 9.07
CA GLN A 78 3.64 13.97 10.34
C GLN A 78 2.38 14.81 10.62
N ARG A 79 1.20 14.35 10.14
CA ARG A 79 -0.08 15.05 10.30
C ARG A 79 -0.78 14.62 11.60
N GLY A 80 -0.11 14.78 12.74
CA GLY A 80 -0.61 14.42 14.07
C GLY A 80 0.54 14.14 15.04
N PRO A 81 0.25 13.72 16.26
CA PRO A 81 1.23 13.56 17.34
C PRO A 81 2.04 12.27 17.28
N LEU A 82 1.63 11.31 16.45
CA LEU A 82 2.28 10.00 16.36
C LEU A 82 3.56 10.05 15.50
N PRO A 83 4.43 9.03 15.55
CA PRO A 83 5.53 8.89 14.63
C PRO A 83 5.08 8.98 13.15
N LYS A 84 5.96 9.42 12.29
CA LYS A 84 5.69 9.55 10.84
C LYS A 84 5.04 8.29 10.27
N HIS A 85 3.84 8.42 9.70
CA HIS A 85 3.00 7.36 9.16
C HIS A 85 2.39 6.39 10.19
N GLY A 86 2.32 6.80 11.46
CA GLY A 86 1.76 5.96 12.53
C GLY A 86 2.66 4.79 12.90
N PHE A 87 2.07 3.75 13.48
CA PHE A 87 2.81 2.63 14.05
C PHE A 87 2.50 1.27 13.40
N ALA A 88 1.41 1.13 12.67
CA ALA A 88 0.93 -0.19 12.20
C ALA A 88 1.96 -0.96 11.36
N ARG A 89 2.75 -0.25 10.55
CA ARG A 89 3.81 -0.83 9.70
C ARG A 89 5.06 -1.25 10.46
N ASN A 90 5.17 -0.91 11.75
CA ASN A 90 6.30 -1.22 12.63
C ASN A 90 5.98 -2.33 13.64
N LEU A 91 4.77 -2.89 13.58
CA LEU A 91 4.30 -3.92 14.51
C LEU A 91 4.10 -5.27 13.82
N GLY A 92 4.18 -6.34 14.61
CA GLY A 92 3.83 -7.68 14.14
C GLY A 92 2.31 -7.85 14.07
N TRP A 93 1.82 -8.38 12.95
CA TRP A 93 0.42 -8.73 12.73
C TRP A 93 0.25 -10.25 12.84
N ARG A 94 -0.94 -10.69 13.18
CA ARG A 94 -1.27 -12.12 13.32
C ARG A 94 -2.18 -12.56 12.19
N PRO A 95 -1.99 -13.80 11.67
CA PRO A 95 -2.96 -14.39 10.74
C PRO A 95 -4.36 -14.44 11.37
N ALA A 96 -5.37 -14.02 10.61
CA ALA A 96 -6.78 -14.07 10.98
C ALA A 96 -7.55 -14.92 9.95
N PRO A 97 -8.74 -15.46 10.30
CA PRO A 97 -9.56 -16.15 9.35
C PRO A 97 -9.87 -15.27 8.14
N ALA A 98 -9.51 -15.72 6.95
CA ALA A 98 -9.89 -15.03 5.73
C ALA A 98 -11.36 -15.35 5.41
N SER A 99 -12.11 -14.36 4.91
CA SER A 99 -13.39 -14.64 4.26
C SER A 99 -13.12 -15.53 3.05
N LYS A 100 -13.92 -16.58 2.86
CA LYS A 100 -13.81 -17.47 1.69
C LYS A 100 -14.18 -16.68 0.43
N GLU A 101 -13.19 -16.08 -0.21
CA GLU A 101 -13.33 -15.60 -1.58
C GLU A 101 -12.96 -16.78 -2.50
N GLY A 102 -13.84 -17.08 -3.44
CA GLY A 102 -13.94 -18.27 -4.28
C GLY A 102 -12.64 -18.97 -4.71
N ASP A 103 -12.74 -20.22 -5.11
CA ASP A 103 -11.67 -21.23 -5.38
C ASP A 103 -10.55 -20.82 -6.36
N ARG A 104 -10.61 -19.64 -6.98
CA ARG A 104 -9.65 -19.17 -8.00
C ARG A 104 -8.66 -18.11 -7.51
N GLN A 105 -8.82 -17.62 -6.28
CA GLN A 105 -7.98 -16.57 -5.72
C GLN A 105 -7.29 -17.08 -4.47
N SER A 106 -6.03 -16.63 -4.29
CA SER A 106 -5.28 -16.88 -3.08
C SER A 106 -5.35 -15.63 -2.20
N SER A 107 -5.69 -15.78 -0.93
CA SER A 107 -5.82 -14.65 -0.02
C SER A 107 -5.24 -14.91 1.36
N VAL A 108 -4.83 -13.84 2.04
CA VAL A 108 -4.45 -13.85 3.45
C VAL A 108 -5.09 -12.65 4.14
N CYS A 109 -5.60 -12.88 5.35
CA CYS A 109 -6.03 -11.84 6.26
C CYS A 109 -5.07 -11.79 7.45
N LEU A 110 -4.57 -10.61 7.77
CA LEU A 110 -3.74 -10.33 8.94
C LEU A 110 -4.46 -9.32 9.83
N GLU A 111 -4.30 -9.45 11.15
CA GLU A 111 -4.97 -8.62 12.14
C GLU A 111 -3.97 -7.98 13.11
N LEU A 112 -4.24 -6.72 13.45
CA LEU A 112 -3.63 -5.96 14.53
C LEU A 112 -4.74 -5.42 15.43
N THR A 113 -4.64 -5.66 16.72
CA THR A 113 -5.54 -5.09 17.74
C THR A 113 -4.78 -4.15 18.64
N ASP A 114 -5.49 -3.30 19.37
CA ASP A 114 -4.90 -2.48 20.42
C ASP A 114 -4.19 -3.35 21.47
N SER A 115 -3.20 -2.75 22.09
CA SER A 115 -2.38 -3.32 23.16
C SER A 115 -2.01 -2.21 24.14
N ASP A 116 -1.49 -2.56 25.31
CA ASP A 116 -1.01 -1.56 26.27
C ASP A 116 -0.02 -0.58 25.63
N THR A 117 0.83 -1.07 24.74
CA THR A 117 1.81 -0.24 24.02
C THR A 117 1.13 0.73 23.05
N THR A 118 0.18 0.27 22.24
CA THR A 118 -0.52 1.15 21.28
C THR A 118 -1.44 2.12 21.98
N LEU A 119 -2.10 1.72 23.07
CA LEU A 119 -2.95 2.58 23.90
C LEU A 119 -2.15 3.70 24.59
N ALA A 120 -0.89 3.43 24.97
CA ALA A 120 0.00 4.48 25.50
C ALA A 120 0.38 5.53 24.46
N TRP A 121 0.44 5.18 23.17
CA TRP A 121 0.72 6.12 22.09
C TRP A 121 -0.54 6.80 21.56
N TRP A 122 -1.61 6.03 21.44
CA TRP A 122 -2.89 6.45 20.88
C TRP A 122 -4.00 5.76 21.69
N PRO A 123 -4.72 6.51 22.53
CA PRO A 123 -5.70 5.95 23.46
C PRO A 123 -7.02 5.58 22.75
N ALA A 124 -6.92 4.72 21.73
CA ALA A 124 -8.05 4.25 20.93
C ALA A 124 -8.07 2.72 20.91
N ARG A 125 -9.21 2.13 21.25
CA ARG A 125 -9.42 0.69 21.10
C ARG A 125 -9.81 0.37 19.68
N PHE A 126 -9.06 -0.52 19.03
CA PHE A 126 -9.28 -0.84 17.63
C PHE A 126 -8.98 -2.29 17.29
N ALA A 127 -9.60 -2.76 16.21
CA ALA A 127 -9.14 -3.92 15.44
C ALA A 127 -8.94 -3.47 13.99
N ALA A 128 -7.76 -3.74 13.45
CA ALA A 128 -7.44 -3.49 12.06
C ALA A 128 -7.17 -4.82 11.36
N GLN A 129 -7.83 -5.08 10.23
CA GLN A 129 -7.62 -6.26 9.40
C GLN A 129 -7.14 -5.82 8.02
N LEU A 130 -6.02 -6.40 7.59
CA LEU A 130 -5.49 -6.20 6.25
C LEU A 130 -5.59 -7.51 5.47
N THR A 131 -6.39 -7.46 4.41
CA THR A 131 -6.59 -8.60 3.51
C THR A 131 -5.86 -8.35 2.20
N VAL A 132 -5.04 -9.31 1.79
CA VAL A 132 -4.39 -9.34 0.48
C VAL A 132 -5.02 -10.45 -0.34
N VAL A 133 -5.50 -10.09 -1.54
CA VAL A 133 -6.11 -11.02 -2.49
C VAL A 133 -5.29 -11.00 -3.78
N LEU A 134 -4.78 -12.17 -4.16
CA LEU A 134 -4.02 -12.38 -5.39
C LEU A 134 -4.89 -13.11 -6.42
N GLY A 135 -5.11 -12.46 -7.55
CA GLY A 135 -5.73 -13.04 -8.75
C GLY A 135 -4.75 -13.11 -9.91
N ALA A 136 -5.16 -13.73 -11.01
CA ALA A 136 -4.37 -13.72 -12.25
C ALA A 136 -4.20 -12.30 -12.77
N GLY A 137 -2.97 -11.79 -12.77
CA GLY A 137 -2.62 -10.42 -13.17
C GLY A 137 -3.20 -9.33 -12.26
N SER A 138 -3.65 -9.65 -11.04
CA SER A 138 -4.21 -8.65 -10.14
C SER A 138 -3.81 -8.88 -8.69
N LEU A 139 -3.65 -7.77 -7.96
CA LEU A 139 -3.40 -7.73 -6.52
C LEU A 139 -4.33 -6.70 -5.90
N ARG A 140 -5.12 -7.10 -4.91
CA ARG A 140 -5.95 -6.19 -4.10
C ARG A 140 -5.50 -6.23 -2.65
N VAL A 141 -5.34 -5.05 -2.07
CA VAL A 141 -5.05 -4.87 -0.64
C VAL A 141 -6.19 -4.08 -0.03
N GLN A 142 -6.80 -4.61 1.01
CA GLN A 142 -7.94 -4.01 1.70
C GLN A 142 -7.62 -3.87 3.18
N LEU A 143 -7.86 -2.69 3.71
CA LEU A 143 -7.83 -2.41 5.15
C LEU A 143 -9.27 -2.26 5.65
N VAL A 144 -9.56 -2.93 6.76
CA VAL A 144 -10.77 -2.75 7.56
C VAL A 144 -10.34 -2.27 8.93
N VAL A 145 -10.97 -1.23 9.44
CA VAL A 145 -10.69 -0.65 10.77
C VAL A 145 -11.99 -0.59 11.55
N HIS A 146 -11.98 -1.13 12.75
CA HIS A 146 -13.13 -1.19 13.66
C HIS A 146 -12.79 -0.48 14.97
N ASN A 147 -13.65 0.42 15.42
CA ASN A 147 -13.61 0.95 16.77
C ASN A 147 -14.23 -0.09 17.71
N THR A 148 -13.37 -0.79 18.47
CA THR A 148 -13.77 -1.85 19.41
C THR A 148 -14.02 -1.31 20.82
N GLY A 149 -13.91 0.01 21.02
CA GLY A 149 -14.24 0.67 22.28
C GLY A 149 -15.72 0.56 22.64
N ASN A 150 -16.00 0.81 23.91
CA ASN A 150 -17.37 0.96 24.41
C ASN A 150 -17.81 2.43 24.32
N THR A 151 -19.04 2.74 24.73
CA THR A 151 -19.61 4.09 24.67
C THR A 151 -18.78 5.13 25.43
N ASP A 152 -18.14 4.74 26.52
CA ASP A 152 -17.34 5.64 27.35
C ASP A 152 -15.96 5.95 26.76
N ASP A 153 -15.44 5.09 25.88
CA ASP A 153 -14.18 5.31 25.14
C ASP A 153 -14.33 6.39 24.05
N GLY A 154 -15.55 6.64 23.59
CA GLY A 154 -15.87 7.68 22.63
C GLY A 154 -15.44 7.37 21.20
N ALA A 155 -15.65 8.37 20.34
CA ALA A 155 -15.19 8.33 18.94
C ALA A 155 -13.75 8.79 18.82
N TRP A 156 -13.04 8.28 17.80
CA TRP A 156 -11.67 8.69 17.48
C TRP A 156 -11.47 8.83 15.98
N ASP A 157 -10.48 9.61 15.62
CA ASP A 157 -10.13 9.93 14.24
C ASP A 157 -8.86 9.22 13.82
N PHE A 158 -8.77 8.89 12.52
CA PHE A 158 -7.54 8.38 11.91
C PHE A 158 -7.39 8.85 10.47
N THR A 159 -6.15 8.82 9.99
CA THR A 159 -5.80 8.93 8.58
C THR A 159 -5.02 7.68 8.16
N THR A 160 -5.12 7.31 6.90
CA THR A 160 -4.49 6.07 6.41
C THR A 160 -4.05 6.19 4.97
N ALA A 161 -3.06 5.38 4.59
CA ALA A 161 -2.68 5.16 3.20
C ALA A 161 -2.09 3.77 3.00
N LEU A 162 -2.35 3.18 1.84
CA LEU A 162 -1.61 2.07 1.29
C LEU A 162 -0.46 2.67 0.48
N HIS A 163 0.74 2.70 1.06
CA HIS A 163 1.91 3.42 0.52
C HIS A 163 2.62 2.59 -0.56
N THR A 164 1.94 2.37 -1.67
CA THR A 164 2.32 1.43 -2.72
C THR A 164 3.52 1.92 -3.53
N TYR A 165 4.63 1.18 -3.47
CA TYR A 165 5.83 1.37 -4.27
C TYR A 165 5.74 0.49 -5.53
N LEU A 166 5.45 1.09 -6.66
CA LEU A 166 5.46 0.40 -7.96
C LEU A 166 6.88 0.34 -8.51
N ARG A 167 7.24 -0.82 -9.08
CA ARG A 167 8.48 -0.95 -9.82
C ARG A 167 8.31 -0.36 -11.21
N VAL A 168 9.25 0.48 -11.62
CA VAL A 168 9.35 1.05 -12.96
C VAL A 168 10.74 0.76 -13.56
N GLU A 169 10.84 0.73 -14.88
CA GLU A 169 12.14 0.58 -15.56
C GLU A 169 12.95 1.88 -15.46
N ASP A 170 12.30 3.02 -15.70
CA ASP A 170 12.88 4.35 -15.53
C ASP A 170 11.75 5.37 -15.25
N VAL A 171 11.73 5.94 -14.05
CA VAL A 171 10.71 6.93 -13.64
C VAL A 171 10.68 8.15 -14.58
N GLY A 172 11.81 8.54 -15.17
CA GLY A 172 11.87 9.65 -16.13
C GLY A 172 11.14 9.36 -17.44
N ARG A 173 10.85 8.09 -17.73
CA ARG A 173 10.07 7.65 -18.91
C ARG A 173 8.64 7.25 -18.53
N ALA A 174 8.38 7.05 -17.26
CA ALA A 174 7.06 6.67 -16.75
C ALA A 174 6.04 7.79 -16.97
N ARG A 175 4.80 7.39 -17.30
CA ARG A 175 3.65 8.29 -17.47
C ARG A 175 2.48 7.77 -16.65
N LEU A 176 1.88 8.67 -15.87
CA LEU A 176 0.73 8.34 -15.03
C LEU A 176 -0.49 9.11 -15.54
N GLY A 177 -1.40 8.41 -16.22
CA GLY A 177 -2.68 8.94 -16.71
C GLY A 177 -3.81 8.70 -15.73
N GLY A 178 -4.96 9.37 -15.96
CA GLY A 178 -6.17 9.20 -15.14
C GLY A 178 -6.31 10.20 -13.98
N LEU A 179 -5.35 11.12 -13.83
CA LEU A 179 -5.39 12.20 -12.83
C LEU A 179 -5.72 13.57 -13.44
N ASP A 180 -5.95 13.65 -14.73
CA ASP A 180 -6.33 14.89 -15.42
C ASP A 180 -7.64 15.45 -14.83
N GLY A 181 -7.68 16.76 -14.58
CA GLY A 181 -8.82 17.43 -13.93
C GLY A 181 -8.90 17.27 -12.41
N CYS A 182 -8.09 16.38 -11.79
CA CYS A 182 -8.09 16.23 -10.33
C CYS A 182 -7.50 17.47 -9.64
N ALA A 183 -8.13 17.90 -8.55
CA ALA A 183 -7.51 18.86 -7.65
C ALA A 183 -6.24 18.26 -7.05
N ARG A 184 -5.19 19.07 -6.93
CA ARG A 184 -3.90 18.64 -6.39
C ARG A 184 -3.32 19.64 -5.40
N TRP A 185 -2.58 19.14 -4.45
CA TRP A 185 -1.65 19.87 -3.60
C TRP A 185 -0.23 19.39 -3.86
N ASP A 186 0.64 20.30 -4.24
CA ASP A 186 2.08 20.08 -4.39
C ASP A 186 2.73 20.33 -3.03
N ALA A 187 3.19 19.26 -2.38
CA ALA A 187 3.74 19.34 -1.03
C ALA A 187 5.14 19.98 -0.98
N LEU A 188 5.86 20.01 -2.11
CA LEU A 188 7.18 20.63 -2.20
C LEU A 188 7.09 22.14 -2.30
N ALA A 189 6.12 22.64 -3.05
CA ALA A 189 5.91 24.07 -3.29
C ALA A 189 4.82 24.66 -2.39
N ASP A 190 4.15 23.85 -1.59
CA ASP A 190 2.92 24.20 -0.83
C ASP A 190 1.87 24.90 -1.72
N ALA A 191 1.68 24.41 -2.92
CA ALA A 191 0.81 25.02 -3.93
C ALA A 191 -0.37 24.12 -4.30
N ARG A 192 -1.57 24.70 -4.37
CA ARG A 192 -2.78 24.03 -4.82
C ARG A 192 -3.06 24.35 -6.28
N GLY A 193 -3.70 23.40 -6.98
CA GLY A 193 -4.06 23.56 -8.38
C GLY A 193 -4.88 22.39 -8.91
N VAL A 194 -5.02 22.32 -10.20
CA VAL A 194 -5.67 21.23 -10.92
C VAL A 194 -4.65 20.59 -11.85
N GLN A 195 -4.62 19.26 -11.91
CA GLN A 195 -3.75 18.53 -12.83
C GLN A 195 -4.20 18.71 -14.26
N GLN A 196 -3.26 18.99 -15.16
CA GLN A 196 -3.48 19.07 -16.61
C GLN A 196 -2.68 17.97 -17.28
N GLY A 197 -3.36 17.11 -18.03
CA GLY A 197 -2.73 16.01 -18.74
C GLY A 197 -2.09 14.93 -17.84
N PRO A 198 -1.29 14.02 -18.44
CA PRO A 198 -0.61 12.96 -17.70
C PRO A 198 0.49 13.51 -16.79
N VAL A 199 0.72 12.85 -15.66
CA VAL A 199 1.84 13.15 -14.76
C VAL A 199 3.13 12.56 -15.34
N MET A 200 4.19 13.37 -15.38
CA MET A 200 5.55 13.00 -15.78
C MET A 200 6.53 13.43 -14.70
N PHE A 201 7.70 12.78 -14.65
CA PHE A 201 8.65 12.92 -13.55
C PHE A 201 10.00 13.42 -14.07
N SER A 202 10.52 14.51 -13.49
CA SER A 202 11.83 15.08 -13.85
C SER A 202 12.72 15.37 -12.64
N GLY A 203 12.27 15.04 -11.42
CA GLY A 203 12.97 15.31 -10.17
C GLY A 203 12.19 14.76 -8.99
N GLU A 204 12.39 15.36 -7.80
CA GLU A 204 11.57 15.08 -6.64
C GLU A 204 10.09 15.41 -6.93
N TYR A 205 9.20 14.51 -6.57
CA TYR A 205 7.78 14.66 -6.80
C TYR A 205 7.02 14.22 -5.54
N ASP A 206 6.22 15.12 -4.98
CA ASP A 206 5.37 14.83 -3.81
C ASP A 206 4.06 15.60 -3.96
N ARG A 207 3.00 14.89 -4.40
CA ARG A 207 1.69 15.50 -4.62
C ARG A 207 0.56 14.64 -4.13
N VAL A 208 -0.40 15.32 -3.52
CA VAL A 208 -1.69 14.74 -3.10
C VAL A 208 -2.76 15.18 -4.08
N PHE A 209 -3.44 14.21 -4.66
CA PHE A 209 -4.56 14.43 -5.56
C PHE A 209 -5.88 14.07 -4.87
N SER A 210 -6.99 14.74 -5.25
CA SER A 210 -8.30 14.14 -5.03
C SER A 210 -8.37 12.82 -5.81
N ALA A 211 -8.97 11.77 -5.22
CA ALA A 211 -9.09 10.49 -5.90
C ALA A 211 -9.86 10.66 -7.23
N PRO A 212 -9.35 10.10 -8.33
CA PRO A 212 -10.03 10.17 -9.61
C PRO A 212 -11.31 9.33 -9.61
N ALA A 213 -12.29 9.72 -10.43
CA ALA A 213 -13.51 8.95 -10.61
C ALA A 213 -13.28 7.62 -11.35
N GLY A 214 -12.18 7.49 -12.06
CA GLY A 214 -11.80 6.31 -12.84
C GLY A 214 -10.47 5.71 -12.40
N ALA A 215 -9.96 4.81 -13.22
CA ALA A 215 -8.68 4.17 -12.98
C ALA A 215 -7.50 5.09 -13.32
N ILE A 216 -6.43 4.96 -12.54
CA ILE A 216 -5.12 5.51 -12.86
C ILE A 216 -4.37 4.47 -13.71
N HIS A 217 -3.63 4.92 -14.71
CA HIS A 217 -2.87 4.08 -15.60
C HIS A 217 -1.39 4.46 -15.58
N LEU A 218 -0.56 3.56 -15.10
CA LEU A 218 0.90 3.68 -15.21
C LEU A 218 1.36 3.02 -16.51
N HIS A 219 2.09 3.77 -17.32
CA HIS A 219 2.78 3.29 -18.51
C HIS A 219 4.29 3.51 -18.34
N ASP A 220 5.05 2.43 -18.47
CA ASP A 220 6.51 2.41 -18.39
C ASP A 220 7.06 1.42 -19.42
N GLY A 221 7.38 1.93 -20.61
CA GLY A 221 7.77 1.09 -21.75
C GLY A 221 6.66 0.11 -22.15
N ALA A 222 6.97 -1.19 -22.15
CA ALA A 222 6.03 -2.27 -22.43
C ALA A 222 5.15 -2.64 -21.21
N LEU A 223 5.40 -2.02 -20.05
CA LEU A 223 4.68 -2.32 -18.81
C LEU A 223 3.50 -1.36 -18.65
N GLY A 224 2.34 -1.92 -18.39
CA GLY A 224 1.15 -1.16 -18.03
C GLY A 224 0.51 -1.70 -16.76
N LEU A 225 0.13 -0.80 -15.85
CA LEU A 225 -0.67 -1.12 -14.68
C LEU A 225 -1.91 -0.23 -14.65
N GLN A 226 -3.04 -0.82 -14.36
CA GLN A 226 -4.25 -0.13 -13.94
C GLN A 226 -4.29 -0.14 -12.41
N ILE A 227 -4.58 1.01 -11.82
CA ILE A 227 -4.65 1.22 -10.38
C ILE A 227 -6.03 1.79 -10.07
N THR A 228 -6.75 1.14 -9.18
CA THR A 228 -8.07 1.58 -8.70
C THR A 228 -8.10 1.59 -7.19
N GLN A 229 -8.97 2.38 -6.61
CA GLN A 229 -9.16 2.47 -5.17
C GLN A 229 -10.63 2.66 -4.80
N SER A 230 -10.98 2.29 -3.57
CA SER A 230 -12.34 2.52 -3.05
C SER A 230 -12.62 4.00 -2.87
N ALA A 231 -13.89 4.39 -2.95
CA ALA A 231 -14.33 5.77 -2.71
C ALA A 231 -14.04 6.27 -1.28
N SER A 232 -13.86 5.35 -0.32
CA SER A 232 -13.47 5.65 1.06
C SER A 232 -12.02 6.12 1.21
N LEU A 233 -11.18 5.90 0.19
CA LEU A 233 -9.83 6.45 0.07
C LEU A 233 -9.90 7.64 -0.89
N SER A 234 -10.21 8.83 -0.36
CA SER A 234 -10.56 10.02 -1.15
C SER A 234 -9.36 10.75 -1.77
N ASN A 235 -8.15 10.28 -1.49
CA ASN A 235 -6.92 10.87 -1.99
C ASN A 235 -6.05 9.84 -2.73
N THR A 236 -5.26 10.33 -3.68
CA THR A 236 -4.14 9.59 -4.27
C THR A 236 -2.87 10.38 -4.02
N VAL A 237 -1.86 9.77 -3.39
CA VAL A 237 -0.54 10.37 -3.24
C VAL A 237 0.39 9.82 -4.31
N VAL A 238 1.07 10.70 -5.02
CA VAL A 238 2.11 10.33 -5.97
C VAL A 238 3.42 10.88 -5.48
N TRP A 239 4.40 9.99 -5.24
CA TRP A 239 5.69 10.35 -4.67
C TRP A 239 6.85 9.65 -5.38
N ASN A 240 7.90 10.44 -5.62
CA ASN A 240 9.24 9.96 -5.97
C ASN A 240 10.27 10.87 -5.30
N PRO A 241 11.29 10.34 -4.61
CA PRO A 241 12.26 11.17 -3.89
C PRO A 241 13.18 11.99 -4.80
N GLY A 242 13.25 11.70 -6.08
CA GLY A 242 14.28 12.27 -6.93
C GLY A 242 15.70 11.93 -6.44
N GLY A 243 16.71 12.39 -7.15
CA GLY A 243 18.10 12.04 -6.82
C GLY A 243 18.61 12.61 -5.50
N ALA A 244 18.30 13.89 -5.21
CA ALA A 244 18.85 14.59 -4.05
C ALA A 244 18.31 14.04 -2.72
N LEU A 245 17.01 13.81 -2.61
CA LEU A 245 16.42 13.21 -1.40
C LEU A 245 16.79 11.73 -1.31
N CYS A 246 16.76 10.97 -2.42
CA CYS A 246 17.09 9.55 -2.43
C CYS A 246 18.49 9.27 -1.86
N ALA A 247 19.49 10.11 -2.21
CA ALA A 247 20.85 9.98 -1.72
C ALA A 247 20.99 10.17 -0.19
N ARG A 248 20.01 10.82 0.45
CA ARG A 248 19.96 11.03 1.92
C ARG A 248 19.18 9.95 2.67
N LEU A 249 18.46 9.08 1.97
CA LEU A 249 17.70 8.00 2.57
C LEU A 249 18.58 6.76 2.70
N ALA A 250 18.94 6.40 3.93
CA ALA A 250 19.88 5.30 4.21
C ALA A 250 19.37 3.95 3.72
N ASP A 251 18.05 3.77 3.67
CA ASP A 251 17.34 2.56 3.28
C ASP A 251 16.98 2.51 1.78
N LEU A 252 17.52 3.45 0.96
CA LEU A 252 17.44 3.44 -0.50
C LEU A 252 18.84 3.49 -1.13
N PRO A 253 19.11 2.80 -2.27
CA PRO A 253 20.28 3.09 -3.09
C PRO A 253 20.22 4.53 -3.61
N PRO A 254 21.35 5.22 -3.84
CA PRO A 254 21.35 6.61 -4.33
C PRO A 254 20.61 6.82 -5.65
N ASP A 255 20.54 5.79 -6.48
CA ASP A 255 19.83 5.75 -7.76
C ASP A 255 18.47 5.03 -7.71
N GLY A 256 18.07 4.54 -6.53
CA GLY A 256 16.83 3.78 -6.31
C GLY A 256 15.57 4.50 -6.77
N TYR A 257 15.59 5.84 -6.75
CA TYR A 257 14.48 6.67 -7.24
C TYR A 257 14.13 6.40 -8.71
N ARG A 258 15.10 5.96 -9.53
CA ARG A 258 14.88 5.68 -10.95
C ARG A 258 13.94 4.50 -11.18
N SER A 259 13.98 3.52 -10.28
CA SER A 259 13.28 2.23 -10.42
C SER A 259 12.00 2.13 -9.60
N MET A 260 11.53 3.22 -9.00
CA MET A 260 10.33 3.25 -8.17
C MET A 260 9.42 4.44 -8.46
N LEU A 261 8.13 4.23 -8.24
CA LEU A 261 7.12 5.28 -8.20
C LEU A 261 6.08 4.91 -7.15
N CYS A 262 5.84 5.79 -6.19
CA CYS A 262 4.71 5.59 -5.27
C CYS A 262 3.41 6.13 -5.87
N VAL A 263 2.38 5.29 -5.85
CA VAL A 263 0.99 5.66 -6.17
C VAL A 263 0.13 5.09 -5.05
N GLU A 264 -0.21 5.94 -4.10
CA GLU A 264 -0.79 5.54 -2.83
C GLU A 264 -2.29 5.83 -2.82
N ALA A 265 -3.08 4.86 -2.39
CA ALA A 265 -4.49 5.07 -2.09
C ALA A 265 -4.62 5.54 -0.63
N ALA A 266 -5.18 6.73 -0.41
CA ALA A 266 -5.09 7.42 0.88
C ALA A 266 -6.41 8.09 1.30
N GLN A 267 -6.59 8.21 2.61
CA GLN A 267 -7.61 9.01 3.28
C GLN A 267 -6.91 9.94 4.27
N ILE A 268 -6.56 11.17 3.81
CA ILE A 268 -5.60 12.03 4.52
C ILE A 268 -6.00 13.50 4.64
N ASP A 269 -6.80 14.05 3.73
CA ASP A 269 -7.23 15.45 3.80
C ASP A 269 -8.33 15.66 4.84
N ARG A 270 -9.14 14.65 5.06
CA ARG A 270 -10.17 14.62 6.11
C ARG A 270 -10.00 13.32 6.89
N PRO A 271 -9.67 13.40 8.20
CA PRO A 271 -9.65 12.20 9.03
C PRO A 271 -10.99 11.48 9.00
N THR A 272 -10.94 10.17 9.12
CA THR A 272 -12.16 9.34 9.29
C THR A 272 -12.44 9.22 10.77
N THR A 273 -13.66 9.59 11.18
CA THR A 273 -14.16 9.43 12.56
C THR A 273 -14.91 8.12 12.67
N LEU A 274 -14.61 7.32 13.69
CA LEU A 274 -15.34 6.11 14.05
C LEU A 274 -15.87 6.21 15.47
N ALA A 275 -17.18 6.19 15.62
CA ALA A 275 -17.81 5.98 16.91
C ALA A 275 -17.64 4.51 17.38
N PRO A 276 -17.78 4.21 18.70
CA PRO A 276 -17.78 2.86 19.22
C PRO A 276 -18.67 1.92 18.42
N GLY A 277 -18.14 0.74 18.05
CA GLY A 277 -18.82 -0.26 17.24
C GLY A 277 -18.87 0.02 15.73
N GLN A 278 -18.42 1.20 15.28
CA GLN A 278 -18.39 1.52 13.84
C GLN A 278 -17.15 0.92 13.15
N GLN A 279 -17.32 0.66 11.87
CA GLN A 279 -16.29 0.11 10.99
C GLN A 279 -16.13 0.96 9.74
N TRP A 280 -14.90 1.06 9.26
CA TRP A 280 -14.53 1.63 7.97
C TRP A 280 -13.73 0.62 7.16
N GLN A 281 -13.81 0.72 5.83
CA GLN A 281 -12.99 -0.08 4.94
C GLN A 281 -12.50 0.73 3.75
N GLY A 282 -11.29 0.43 3.31
CA GLY A 282 -10.70 0.99 2.08
C GLY A 282 -9.79 -0.03 1.40
N TRP A 283 -9.68 0.06 0.07
CA TRP A 283 -8.86 -0.87 -0.71
C TRP A 283 -8.20 -0.18 -1.90
N GLN A 284 -7.08 -0.75 -2.33
CA GLN A 284 -6.43 -0.48 -3.62
C GLN A 284 -6.30 -1.78 -4.40
N GLU A 285 -6.56 -1.74 -5.70
CA GLU A 285 -6.36 -2.85 -6.61
C GLU A 285 -5.41 -2.44 -7.75
N LEU A 286 -4.42 -3.28 -7.98
CA LEU A 286 -3.46 -3.20 -9.06
C LEU A 286 -3.78 -4.31 -10.07
N ARG A 287 -3.81 -3.97 -11.37
CA ARG A 287 -4.06 -4.93 -12.45
C ARG A 287 -3.07 -4.71 -13.58
N VAL A 288 -2.47 -5.80 -14.04
CA VAL A 288 -1.57 -5.77 -15.20
C VAL A 288 -2.41 -5.53 -16.46
N LEU A 289 -2.00 -4.55 -17.26
CA LEU A 289 -2.59 -4.32 -18.57
C LEU A 289 -1.97 -5.27 -19.60
N PRO A 290 -2.74 -5.71 -20.62
CA PRO A 290 -2.17 -6.44 -21.75
C PRO A 290 -1.04 -5.64 -22.41
N ALA A 291 0.00 -6.34 -22.86
CA ALA A 291 1.04 -5.71 -23.70
C ALA A 291 0.37 -5.14 -24.98
N ARG A 292 0.69 -3.89 -25.30
CA ARG A 292 0.24 -3.27 -26.55
C ARG A 292 1.10 -3.69 -27.70
#